data_8f19bd63e4e74f41f747c49fe20c4aa6
#
_entry.id   8f19bd63e4e74f41f747c49fe20c4aa6
#
_cell.length_a   1.000
_cell.length_b   1.000
_cell.length_c   1.000
_cell.angle_alpha   90.00
_cell.angle_beta   90.00
_cell.angle_gamma   90.00
#
_symmetry.space_group_name_H-M   'P 1'
#
loop_
_entity.id
_entity.type
_entity.pdbx_description
1 polymer ?
#
loop_
_entity_poly.entity_id
_entity_poly.type
_entity_poly.pdbx_seq_one_letter_code
_entity_poly.pdbx_strand_id
1 'polypeptide(L)'
;MTRGRKPKPSHLKAVQGNAGKRAVNHDEPQGDELTEVPLPPDWLDPIGIQMWEKIGPWLVSSKILTGSDLANLEAYCAAYARWRKAEADIAKNGITVQGMNSEVKNPACTVANESLKQLVTFGSALGLDPSSRSRLAIPGAKEAGNPFKDLIGKKR
;
A
#
# COMPACT_ATOMS: atom_id res chain seq x y z
N MET A 1 14.50 21.54 -2.98
CA MET A 1 13.82 20.39 -2.34
C MET A 1 13.02 20.89 -1.16
N THR A 2 11.70 20.81 -1.20
CA THR A 2 10.82 21.20 -0.09
C THR A 2 10.95 20.19 1.04
N ARG A 3 11.55 20.61 2.17
CA ARG A 3 11.55 19.85 3.42
C ARG A 3 10.14 19.89 4.00
N GLY A 4 9.54 18.72 4.24
CA GLY A 4 8.24 18.64 4.90
C GLY A 4 7.46 17.41 4.47
N ARG A 5 6.30 17.20 5.11
CA ARG A 5 5.37 16.11 4.76
C ARG A 5 4.83 16.34 3.35
N LYS A 6 4.77 15.28 2.54
CA LYS A 6 4.14 15.32 1.20
C LYS A 6 2.74 15.95 1.30
N PRO A 7 2.38 16.87 0.37
CA PRO A 7 1.05 17.47 0.35
C PRO A 7 -0.01 16.39 0.13
N LYS A 8 -1.17 16.58 0.72
CA LYS A 8 -2.32 15.70 0.45
C LYS A 8 -2.86 15.99 -0.95
N PRO A 9 -3.30 14.97 -1.70
CA PRO A 9 -4.00 15.16 -2.97
C PRO A 9 -5.16 16.15 -2.87
N SER A 10 -5.45 16.85 -3.96
CA SER A 10 -6.44 17.94 -3.98
C SER A 10 -7.85 17.46 -3.70
N HIS A 11 -8.24 16.29 -4.21
CA HIS A 11 -9.55 15.68 -3.93
C HIS A 11 -9.72 15.34 -2.44
N LEU A 12 -8.67 14.90 -1.75
CA LEU A 12 -8.70 14.66 -0.31
C LEU A 12 -8.88 15.94 0.50
N LYS A 13 -8.30 17.06 0.03
CA LYS A 13 -8.50 18.37 0.67
C LYS A 13 -9.95 18.82 0.53
N ALA A 14 -10.56 18.62 -0.65
CA ALA A 14 -11.95 18.99 -0.91
C ALA A 14 -12.91 18.20 -0.01
N VAL A 15 -12.75 16.88 0.07
CA VAL A 15 -13.61 16.01 0.92
C VAL A 15 -13.46 16.32 2.42
N GLN A 16 -12.25 16.68 2.88
CA GLN A 16 -11.98 17.04 4.28
C GLN A 16 -12.30 18.50 4.62
N GLY A 17 -12.99 19.22 3.72
CA GLY A 17 -13.43 20.59 3.96
C GLY A 17 -12.30 21.63 3.95
N ASN A 18 -11.08 21.26 3.56
CA ASN A 18 -9.92 22.15 3.43
C ASN A 18 -9.75 23.15 4.60
N ALA A 19 -9.81 22.66 5.83
CA ALA A 19 -9.77 23.47 7.05
C ALA A 19 -8.61 24.49 7.11
N GLY A 20 -7.50 24.18 6.41
CA GLY A 20 -6.34 25.08 6.28
C GLY A 20 -6.46 26.10 5.16
N LYS A 21 -7.59 26.20 4.44
CA LYS A 21 -7.84 27.10 3.29
C LYS A 21 -6.69 27.18 2.29
N ARG A 22 -5.96 26.05 2.10
CA ARG A 22 -4.85 26.00 1.15
C ARG A 22 -5.41 25.86 -0.26
N ALA A 23 -4.76 26.51 -1.23
CA ALA A 23 -5.12 26.42 -2.64
C ALA A 23 -5.26 24.94 -3.05
N VAL A 24 -6.36 24.62 -3.69
CA VAL A 24 -6.63 23.28 -4.27
C VAL A 24 -6.08 23.35 -5.70
N ASN A 25 -5.25 22.38 -6.05
CA ASN A 25 -4.80 22.24 -7.43
C ASN A 25 -5.91 21.59 -8.24
N HIS A 26 -6.57 22.34 -9.11
CA HIS A 26 -7.62 21.83 -9.98
C HIS A 26 -7.07 21.10 -11.22
N ASP A 27 -5.80 21.32 -11.54
CA ASP A 27 -5.08 20.72 -12.66
C ASP A 27 -4.23 19.50 -12.22
N GLU A 28 -4.54 18.93 -11.04
CA GLU A 28 -3.84 17.74 -10.56
C GLU A 28 -4.16 16.56 -11.49
N PRO A 29 -3.13 15.93 -12.10
CA PRO A 29 -3.36 14.78 -12.97
C PRO A 29 -4.11 13.68 -12.22
N GLN A 30 -5.23 13.26 -12.77
CA GLN A 30 -5.96 12.09 -12.29
C GLN A 30 -5.40 10.88 -13.05
N GLY A 31 -5.07 9.82 -12.32
CA GLY A 31 -4.75 8.54 -12.97
C GLY A 31 -5.99 7.95 -13.65
N ASP A 32 -5.81 7.27 -14.75
CA ASP A 32 -6.91 6.59 -15.44
C ASP A 32 -7.51 5.51 -14.52
N GLU A 33 -8.84 5.59 -14.30
CA GLU A 33 -9.56 4.57 -13.55
C GLU A 33 -9.46 3.22 -14.24
N LEU A 34 -9.07 2.19 -13.51
CA LEU A 34 -9.07 0.83 -14.01
C LEU A 34 -10.42 0.18 -13.73
N THR A 35 -11.01 -0.43 -14.75
CA THR A 35 -12.25 -1.23 -14.64
C THR A 35 -11.97 -2.69 -14.31
N GLU A 36 -10.79 -3.17 -14.70
CA GLU A 36 -10.35 -4.55 -14.49
C GLU A 36 -8.89 -4.56 -14.03
N VAL A 37 -8.50 -5.64 -13.37
CA VAL A 37 -7.09 -5.83 -12.97
C VAL A 37 -6.30 -6.22 -14.21
N PRO A 38 -5.26 -5.46 -14.60
CA PRO A 38 -4.38 -5.86 -15.67
C PRO A 38 -3.68 -7.20 -15.38
N LEU A 39 -3.25 -7.88 -16.42
CA LEU A 39 -2.45 -9.08 -16.27
C LEU A 39 -1.14 -8.75 -15.51
N PRO A 40 -0.69 -9.66 -14.64
CA PRO A 40 0.60 -9.49 -13.98
C PRO A 40 1.74 -9.50 -15.01
N PRO A 41 2.84 -8.76 -14.75
CA PRO A 41 4.01 -8.80 -15.61
C PRO A 41 4.64 -10.21 -15.70
N ASP A 42 5.10 -10.60 -16.88
CA ASP A 42 5.69 -11.93 -17.13
C ASP A 42 6.92 -12.23 -16.27
N TRP A 43 7.65 -11.19 -15.86
CA TRP A 43 8.84 -11.33 -15.01
C TRP A 43 8.50 -11.58 -13.54
N LEU A 44 7.24 -11.41 -13.12
CA LEU A 44 6.85 -11.53 -11.73
C LEU A 44 6.90 -13.00 -11.28
N ASP A 45 7.48 -13.21 -10.11
CA ASP A 45 7.55 -14.54 -9.50
C ASP A 45 6.16 -15.15 -9.25
N PRO A 46 5.97 -16.47 -9.37
CA PRO A 46 4.67 -17.11 -9.13
C PRO A 46 4.01 -16.76 -7.79
N ILE A 47 4.81 -16.59 -6.72
CA ILE A 47 4.29 -16.13 -5.41
C ILE A 47 3.80 -14.68 -5.50
N GLY A 48 4.49 -13.84 -6.27
CA GLY A 48 4.06 -12.48 -6.54
C GLY A 48 2.79 -12.41 -7.39
N ILE A 49 2.67 -13.29 -8.39
CA ILE A 49 1.45 -13.44 -9.22
C ILE A 49 0.24 -13.79 -8.34
N GLN A 50 0.38 -14.77 -7.45
CA GLN A 50 -0.70 -15.13 -6.50
C GLN A 50 -1.12 -13.94 -5.63
N MET A 51 -0.16 -13.10 -5.21
CA MET A 51 -0.49 -11.91 -4.43
C MET A 51 -1.17 -10.84 -5.30
N TRP A 52 -0.76 -10.66 -6.55
CA TRP A 52 -1.39 -9.78 -7.53
C TRP A 52 -2.87 -10.14 -7.74
N GLU A 53 -3.14 -11.41 -8.01
CA GLU A 53 -4.51 -11.94 -8.19
C GLU A 53 -5.36 -11.79 -6.93
N LYS A 54 -4.75 -11.88 -5.76
CA LYS A 54 -5.45 -11.77 -4.48
C LYS A 54 -5.87 -10.34 -4.15
N ILE A 55 -4.98 -9.36 -4.34
CA ILE A 55 -5.24 -7.97 -3.90
C ILE A 55 -5.71 -7.05 -5.01
N GLY A 56 -5.36 -7.35 -6.27
CA GLY A 56 -5.70 -6.53 -7.43
C GLY A 56 -7.21 -6.28 -7.55
N PRO A 57 -8.08 -7.30 -7.50
CA PRO A 57 -9.53 -7.11 -7.59
C PRO A 57 -10.09 -6.18 -6.52
N TRP A 58 -9.57 -6.27 -5.30
CA TRP A 58 -9.98 -5.38 -4.21
C TRP A 58 -9.52 -3.94 -4.46
N LEU A 59 -8.30 -3.73 -4.92
CA LEU A 59 -7.76 -2.40 -5.21
C LEU A 59 -8.54 -1.69 -6.33
N VAL A 60 -8.93 -2.44 -7.38
CA VAL A 60 -9.74 -1.90 -8.49
C VAL A 60 -11.16 -1.61 -7.99
N SER A 61 -11.82 -2.57 -7.33
CA SER A 61 -13.19 -2.39 -6.83
C SER A 61 -13.31 -1.24 -5.82
N SER A 62 -12.25 -1.00 -5.06
CA SER A 62 -12.15 0.13 -4.12
C SER A 62 -11.73 1.45 -4.79
N LYS A 63 -11.54 1.48 -6.12
CA LYS A 63 -11.07 2.65 -6.88
C LYS A 63 -9.79 3.27 -6.33
N ILE A 64 -8.92 2.45 -5.76
CA ILE A 64 -7.63 2.87 -5.21
C ILE A 64 -6.56 2.78 -6.29
N LEU A 65 -6.62 1.72 -7.11
CA LEU A 65 -5.63 1.46 -8.15
C LEU A 65 -5.98 2.23 -9.43
N THR A 66 -5.05 3.02 -9.89
CA THR A 66 -5.09 3.69 -11.20
C THR A 66 -3.98 3.17 -12.10
N GLY A 67 -4.02 3.48 -13.39
CA GLY A 67 -2.96 3.08 -14.32
C GLY A 67 -1.56 3.55 -13.88
N SER A 68 -1.47 4.70 -13.23
CA SER A 68 -0.19 5.24 -12.71
C SER A 68 0.33 4.50 -11.48
N ASP A 69 -0.51 3.73 -10.78
CA ASP A 69 -0.15 3.03 -9.53
C ASP A 69 0.29 1.58 -9.75
N LEU A 70 0.20 1.08 -10.97
CA LEU A 70 0.57 -0.30 -11.31
C LEU A 70 1.99 -0.65 -10.89
N ALA A 71 2.95 0.27 -11.06
CA ALA A 71 4.33 0.07 -10.62
C ALA A 71 4.45 -0.13 -9.09
N ASN A 72 3.59 0.51 -8.29
CA ASN A 72 3.55 0.28 -6.84
C ASN A 72 3.01 -1.11 -6.51
N LEU A 73 2.01 -1.59 -7.26
CA LEU A 73 1.46 -2.93 -7.11
C LEU A 73 2.49 -4.00 -7.50
N GLU A 74 3.20 -3.80 -8.62
CA GLU A 74 4.30 -4.67 -9.05
C GLU A 74 5.39 -4.78 -7.98
N ALA A 75 5.85 -3.63 -7.47
CA ALA A 75 6.87 -3.56 -6.44
C ALA A 75 6.42 -4.23 -5.14
N TYR A 76 5.16 -4.08 -4.75
CA TYR A 76 4.57 -4.75 -3.59
C TYR A 76 4.57 -6.27 -3.77
N CYS A 77 4.09 -6.77 -4.90
CA CYS A 77 4.02 -8.21 -5.19
C CYS A 77 5.41 -8.84 -5.28
N ALA A 78 6.38 -8.13 -5.89
CA ALA A 78 7.77 -8.58 -5.95
C ALA A 78 8.43 -8.61 -4.55
N ALA A 79 8.18 -7.61 -3.71
CA ALA A 79 8.65 -7.59 -2.32
C ALA A 79 8.03 -8.73 -1.51
N TYR A 80 6.74 -9.01 -1.71
CA TYR A 80 6.06 -10.14 -1.07
C TYR A 80 6.68 -11.48 -1.45
N ALA A 81 6.95 -11.71 -2.74
CA ALA A 81 7.59 -12.93 -3.20
C ALA A 81 8.99 -13.13 -2.60
N ARG A 82 9.81 -12.07 -2.57
CA ARG A 82 11.14 -12.11 -1.94
C ARG A 82 11.06 -12.42 -0.45
N TRP A 83 10.15 -11.76 0.28
CA TRP A 83 9.93 -12.04 1.69
C TRP A 83 9.57 -13.51 1.92
N ARG A 84 8.59 -14.05 1.19
CA ARG A 84 8.16 -15.45 1.35
C ARG A 84 9.27 -16.46 1.07
N LYS A 85 10.10 -16.20 0.05
CA LYS A 85 11.27 -17.05 -0.27
C LYS A 85 12.34 -16.97 0.81
N ALA A 86 12.60 -15.77 1.32
CA ALA A 86 13.57 -15.60 2.39
C ALA A 86 13.11 -16.29 3.69
N GLU A 87 11.83 -16.20 4.04
CA GLU A 87 11.28 -16.91 5.21
C GLU A 87 11.34 -18.44 5.04
N ALA A 88 11.11 -18.94 3.83
CA ALA A 88 11.24 -20.37 3.55
C ALA A 88 12.70 -20.86 3.69
N ASP A 89 13.67 -20.03 3.26
CA ASP A 89 15.09 -20.32 3.46
C ASP A 89 15.48 -20.30 4.94
N ILE A 90 15.03 -19.29 5.68
CA ILE A 90 15.28 -19.18 7.13
C ILE A 90 14.65 -20.36 7.88
N ALA A 91 13.45 -20.76 7.50
CA ALA A 91 12.77 -21.91 8.11
C ALA A 91 13.53 -23.22 7.88
N LYS A 92 14.18 -23.36 6.72
CA LYS A 92 14.95 -24.55 6.34
C LYS A 92 16.35 -24.55 6.94
N ASN A 93 17.07 -23.45 6.88
CA ASN A 93 18.50 -23.35 7.14
C ASN A 93 18.82 -22.66 8.46
N GLY A 94 17.82 -22.04 9.12
CA GLY A 94 18.01 -21.28 10.36
C GLY A 94 18.43 -19.83 10.14
N ILE A 95 18.52 -19.09 11.24
CA ILE A 95 18.94 -17.67 11.26
C ILE A 95 20.46 -17.52 11.12
N THR A 96 21.22 -18.57 11.38
CA THR A 96 22.65 -18.68 11.16
C THR A 96 22.93 -19.85 10.22
N VAL A 97 23.96 -19.73 9.43
CA VAL A 97 24.42 -20.76 8.49
C VAL A 97 25.94 -20.93 8.61
N GLN A 98 26.44 -22.12 8.26
CA GLN A 98 27.86 -22.37 8.28
C GLN A 98 28.56 -21.52 7.21
N GLY A 99 29.42 -20.61 7.64
CA GLY A 99 30.34 -19.87 6.79
C GLY A 99 31.68 -20.61 6.64
N MET A 100 32.64 -19.94 5.99
CA MET A 100 33.96 -20.54 5.71
C MET A 100 34.74 -20.87 6.96
N ASN A 101 34.72 -20.03 8.00
CA ASN A 101 35.50 -20.19 9.23
C ASN A 101 34.65 -20.21 10.50
N SER A 102 33.39 -19.82 10.44
CA SER A 102 32.47 -19.73 11.60
C SER A 102 31.04 -19.68 11.13
N GLU A 103 30.10 -19.84 12.06
CA GLU A 103 28.71 -19.52 11.82
C GLU A 103 28.54 -18.03 11.49
N VAL A 104 27.77 -17.75 10.47
CA VAL A 104 27.42 -16.38 10.02
C VAL A 104 25.91 -16.22 9.98
N LYS A 105 25.45 -14.98 10.06
CA LYS A 105 24.04 -14.67 9.87
C LYS A 105 23.59 -15.14 8.48
N ASN A 106 22.46 -15.86 8.44
CA ASN A 106 21.86 -16.23 7.16
C ASN A 106 21.51 -14.96 6.35
N PRO A 107 22.03 -14.81 5.12
CA PRO A 107 21.74 -13.67 4.26
C PRO A 107 20.23 -13.47 4.01
N ALA A 108 19.44 -14.55 4.01
CA ALA A 108 18.00 -14.50 3.85
C ALA A 108 17.32 -13.63 4.93
N CYS A 109 17.88 -13.56 6.15
CA CYS A 109 17.35 -12.66 7.19
C CYS A 109 17.43 -11.18 6.80
N THR A 110 18.44 -10.79 6.03
CA THR A 110 18.56 -9.41 5.54
C THR A 110 17.52 -9.16 4.45
N VAL A 111 17.39 -10.09 3.50
CA VAL A 111 16.38 -10.02 2.43
C VAL A 111 14.96 -9.95 3.01
N ALA A 112 14.64 -10.79 4.02
CA ALA A 112 13.35 -10.77 4.69
C ALA A 112 13.05 -9.39 5.31
N ASN A 113 13.99 -8.84 6.08
CA ASN A 113 13.82 -7.55 6.74
C ASN A 113 13.66 -6.38 5.76
N GLU A 114 14.44 -6.37 4.68
CA GLU A 114 14.35 -5.33 3.64
C GLU A 114 13.02 -5.44 2.87
N SER A 115 12.61 -6.66 2.54
CA SER A 115 11.35 -6.91 1.86
C SER A 115 10.15 -6.49 2.71
N LEU A 116 10.16 -6.74 4.02
CA LEU A 116 9.12 -6.27 4.95
C LEU A 116 9.03 -4.75 5.00
N LYS A 117 10.15 -4.02 5.00
CA LYS A 117 10.15 -2.56 4.92
C LYS A 117 9.53 -2.07 3.60
N GLN A 118 9.86 -2.71 2.48
CA GLN A 118 9.29 -2.41 1.17
C GLN A 118 7.77 -2.68 1.16
N LEU A 119 7.32 -3.81 1.74
CA LEU A 119 5.90 -4.14 1.87
C LEU A 119 5.12 -3.08 2.64
N VAL A 120 5.66 -2.58 3.75
CA VAL A 120 5.04 -1.48 4.50
C VAL A 120 4.97 -0.21 3.65
N THR A 121 6.04 0.12 2.95
CA THR A 121 6.10 1.34 2.14
C THR A 121 5.11 1.31 0.99
N PHE A 122 5.15 0.26 0.15
CA PHE A 122 4.25 0.13 -1.00
C PHE A 122 2.82 -0.18 -0.56
N GLY A 123 2.66 -0.99 0.49
CA GLY A 123 1.35 -1.28 1.07
C GLY A 123 0.65 -0.02 1.59
N SER A 124 1.38 0.89 2.22
CA SER A 124 0.83 2.18 2.64
C SER A 124 0.46 3.08 1.46
N ALA A 125 1.25 3.06 0.38
CA ALA A 125 0.93 3.79 -0.84
C ALA A 125 -0.36 3.26 -1.51
N LEU A 126 -0.58 1.94 -1.46
CA LEU A 126 -1.77 1.26 -1.98
C LEU A 126 -2.93 1.22 -0.98
N GLY A 127 -2.81 1.85 0.19
CA GLY A 127 -3.88 1.86 1.20
C GLY A 127 -4.18 0.50 1.83
N LEU A 128 -3.22 -0.42 1.85
CA LEU A 128 -3.41 -1.77 2.40
C LEU A 128 -3.43 -1.79 3.93
N ASP A 129 -2.91 -0.77 4.60
CA ASP A 129 -3.01 -0.64 6.05
C ASP A 129 -4.22 0.23 6.49
N PRO A 130 -4.78 0.02 7.69
CA PRO A 130 -5.95 0.74 8.17
C PRO A 130 -5.76 2.25 8.23
N SER A 131 -4.56 2.72 8.61
CA SER A 131 -4.27 4.15 8.75
C SER A 131 -4.16 4.84 7.39
N SER A 132 -3.63 4.15 6.39
CA SER A 132 -3.61 4.66 5.01
C SER A 132 -5.01 4.67 4.40
N ARG A 133 -5.81 3.61 4.61
CA ARG A 133 -7.21 3.57 4.16
C ARG A 133 -8.04 4.73 4.71
N SER A 134 -7.90 5.05 5.99
CA SER A 134 -8.62 6.19 6.59
C SER A 134 -8.24 7.55 5.99
N ARG A 135 -7.11 7.62 5.25
CA ARG A 135 -6.64 8.82 4.55
C ARG A 135 -7.04 8.84 3.07
N LEU A 136 -7.46 7.71 2.53
CA LEU A 136 -7.96 7.61 1.16
C LEU A 136 -9.43 8.01 1.17
N ALA A 137 -9.80 9.02 0.37
CA ALA A 137 -11.18 9.30 0.09
C ALA A 137 -11.62 8.37 -1.05
N ILE A 138 -12.54 7.47 -0.77
CA ILE A 138 -13.13 6.61 -1.80
C ILE A 138 -14.28 7.38 -2.43
N PRO A 139 -14.24 7.71 -3.73
CA PRO A 139 -15.34 8.39 -4.41
C PRO A 139 -16.62 7.57 -4.29
N GLY A 140 -17.70 8.17 -3.77
CA GLY A 140 -18.98 7.50 -3.62
C GLY A 140 -19.14 6.61 -2.39
N ALA A 141 -18.17 6.53 -1.50
CA ALA A 141 -18.39 5.95 -0.19
C ALA A 141 -19.44 6.82 0.55
N LYS A 142 -20.62 6.25 0.82
CA LYS A 142 -21.60 6.89 1.71
C LYS A 142 -20.88 7.16 3.02
N GLU A 143 -20.98 8.40 3.53
CA GLU A 143 -20.57 8.70 4.90
C GLU A 143 -21.25 7.67 5.80
N ALA A 144 -20.48 6.76 6.37
CA ALA A 144 -20.96 5.95 7.48
C ALA A 144 -21.33 6.95 8.57
N GLY A 145 -22.63 7.13 8.80
CA GLY A 145 -23.15 8.11 9.74
C GLY A 145 -22.41 7.96 11.07
N ASN A 146 -21.91 9.07 11.58
CA ASN A 146 -21.20 9.08 12.85
C ASN A 146 -22.15 8.49 13.91
N PRO A 147 -21.90 7.29 14.48
CA PRO A 147 -22.80 6.67 15.46
C PRO A 147 -22.96 7.49 16.75
N PHE A 148 -22.10 8.51 16.93
CA PHE A 148 -22.16 9.43 18.07
C PHE A 148 -22.87 10.75 17.76
N LYS A 149 -23.42 10.94 16.54
CA LYS A 149 -24.09 12.18 16.16
C LYS A 149 -25.33 12.43 17.03
N ASP A 150 -26.01 11.37 17.42
CA ASP A 150 -27.21 11.44 18.26
C ASP A 150 -26.90 11.70 19.74
N LEU A 151 -25.66 11.43 20.18
CA LEU A 151 -25.21 11.73 21.54
C LEU A 151 -24.79 13.18 21.73
N ILE A 152 -24.40 13.88 20.65
CA ILE A 152 -23.94 15.28 20.69
C ILE A 152 -25.15 16.24 20.51
N GLY A 153 -26.28 15.76 19.99
CA GLY A 153 -27.46 16.57 19.60
C GLY A 153 -28.45 16.90 20.70
N LYS A 154 -28.34 16.40 21.93
CA LYS A 154 -29.22 16.77 23.03
C LYS A 154 -28.60 17.85 23.90
N LYS A 155 -28.59 19.10 23.41
CA LYS A 155 -28.59 20.28 24.30
C LYS A 155 -30.03 20.58 24.68
N ARG A 156 -30.29 20.54 25.99
CA ARG A 156 -31.50 21.11 26.62
C ARG A 156 -31.59 22.61 26.37
#